data_2118a6f61431a2adecb3d7f5a457793f
#
_entry.id   2118a6f61431a2adecb3d7f5a457793f
#
_cell.length_a   1.000
_cell.length_b   1.000
_cell.length_c   1.000
_cell.angle_alpha   90.00
_cell.angle_beta   90.00
_cell.angle_gamma   90.00
#
_symmetry.space_group_name_H-M   'P 1'
#
loop_
_entity.id
_entity.type
_entity.pdbx_description
1 polymer ?
#
loop_
_entity_poly.entity_id
_entity_poly.type
_entity_poly.pdbx_seq_one_letter_code
_entity_poly.pdbx_strand_id
1 'polypeptide(L)'
;MVGAATAQSATTVRYYPVAPGVQLNVRSGPGTTYSIVRVLPVGANVPIWCQTPGQTVTGPYGTSNIWDNIDSGEYVSDAYVNTGSDGYVASRCA
;
A
#
# COMPACT_ATOMS: atom_id res chain seq x y z
N MET A 1 -6.21 35.48 -2.83
CA MET A 1 -6.17 34.75 -2.81
C MET A 1 -6.36 33.86 -2.84
N VAL A 2 -6.43 33.94 -2.95
CA VAL A 2 -6.52 32.97 -3.03
C VAL A 2 -6.52 32.01 -2.92
N GLY A 3 -6.57 31.95 -2.96
CA GLY A 3 -6.36 30.89 -2.98
C GLY A 3 -6.72 30.14 -2.88
N ALA A 4 -6.82 30.07 -2.82
CA ALA A 4 -6.95 29.19 -2.72
C ALA A 4 -6.99 28.28 -2.94
N ALA A 5 -7.10 28.47 -3.21
CA ALA A 5 -7.18 27.49 -3.40
C ALA A 5 -6.70 26.54 -3.40
N THR A 6 -6.37 26.59 -3.45
CA THR A 6 -5.97 25.69 -3.59
C THR A 6 -5.95 24.73 -2.98
N ALA A 7 -6.10 24.94 -2.64
CA ALA A 7 -5.85 24.00 -2.26
C ALA A 7 -6.41 22.87 -2.19
N GLN A 8 -6.91 22.83 -2.10
CA GLN A 8 -7.38 21.84 -2.09
C GLN A 8 -7.25 20.83 -2.77
N SER A 9 -7.09 20.98 -3.44
CA SER A 9 -6.80 19.88 -4.29
C SER A 9 -5.71 18.99 -3.73
N ALA A 10 -5.08 19.37 -2.71
CA ALA A 10 -4.06 18.56 -2.11
C ALA A 10 -4.67 17.27 -1.57
N THR A 11 -4.20 16.15 -2.06
CA THR A 11 -4.60 14.84 -1.57
C THR A 11 -3.72 14.47 -0.39
N THR A 12 -4.33 14.22 0.76
CA THR A 12 -3.60 13.76 1.92
C THR A 12 -3.43 12.25 1.82
N VAL A 13 -2.19 11.80 1.71
CA VAL A 13 -1.91 10.37 1.74
C VAL A 13 -1.80 9.92 3.20
N ARG A 14 -2.36 8.75 3.48
CA ARG A 14 -2.26 8.17 4.82
C ARG A 14 -1.17 7.12 4.86
N TYR A 15 -0.46 7.05 5.98
CA TYR A 15 0.55 6.05 6.25
C TYR A 15 -0.02 4.98 7.16
N TYR A 16 0.35 3.73 6.88
CA TYR A 16 -0.11 2.59 7.67
C TYR A 16 1.08 1.72 8.04
N PRO A 17 1.07 1.12 9.24
CA PRO A 17 2.19 0.29 9.66
C PRO A 17 2.16 -1.07 8.99
N VAL A 18 3.33 -1.55 8.64
CA VAL A 18 3.55 -2.94 8.25
C VAL A 18 3.46 -3.80 9.52
N ALA A 19 3.06 -5.05 9.38
CA ALA A 19 2.94 -5.97 10.50
C ALA A 19 4.24 -5.99 11.34
N PRO A 20 4.13 -6.01 12.67
CA PRO A 20 5.31 -6.00 13.55
C PRO A 20 6.21 -7.20 13.28
N GLY A 21 7.52 -6.96 13.32
CA GLY A 21 8.51 -8.02 13.18
C GLY A 21 8.69 -8.56 11.78
N VAL A 22 8.08 -7.92 10.79
CA VAL A 22 8.09 -8.39 9.40
C VAL A 22 8.90 -7.44 8.53
N GLN A 23 9.83 -8.00 7.75
CA GLN A 23 10.39 -7.31 6.59
C GLN A 23 9.44 -7.59 5.42
N LEU A 24 9.16 -6.58 4.62
CA LEU A 24 8.16 -6.71 3.57
C LEU A 24 8.77 -6.45 2.20
N ASN A 25 8.58 -7.40 1.29
CA ASN A 25 9.04 -7.24 -0.09
C ASN A 25 8.14 -6.24 -0.81
N VAL A 26 8.79 -5.30 -1.50
CA VAL A 26 8.12 -4.36 -2.40
C VAL A 26 8.30 -4.89 -3.81
N ARG A 27 7.19 -5.06 -4.52
CA ARG A 27 7.15 -5.65 -5.86
C ARG A 27 6.91 -4.58 -6.91
N SER A 28 7.31 -4.88 -8.14
CA SER A 28 7.08 -3.96 -9.26
C SER A 28 5.65 -3.98 -9.79
N GLY A 29 4.82 -4.87 -9.25
CA GLY A 29 3.41 -5.00 -9.61
C GLY A 29 2.65 -5.78 -8.56
N PRO A 30 1.33 -5.95 -8.74
CA PRO A 30 0.48 -6.55 -7.71
C PRO A 30 0.51 -8.07 -7.70
N GLY A 31 1.64 -8.64 -7.37
CA GLY A 31 1.78 -10.08 -7.27
C GLY A 31 3.21 -10.52 -6.94
N THR A 32 3.34 -11.76 -6.47
CA THR A 32 4.64 -12.31 -6.09
C THR A 32 5.47 -12.77 -7.29
N THR A 33 4.89 -12.79 -8.48
CA THR A 33 5.62 -13.06 -9.72
C THR A 33 6.34 -11.83 -10.26
N TYR A 34 5.99 -10.65 -9.76
CA TYR A 34 6.70 -9.42 -10.11
C TYR A 34 7.99 -9.32 -9.32
N SER A 35 8.98 -8.64 -9.90
CA SER A 35 10.28 -8.50 -9.28
C SER A 35 10.22 -7.78 -7.95
N ILE A 36 11.07 -8.19 -7.02
CA ILE A 36 11.29 -7.44 -5.78
C ILE A 36 12.17 -6.25 -6.12
N VAL A 37 11.65 -5.04 -5.87
CA VAL A 37 12.40 -3.82 -6.16
C VAL A 37 13.14 -3.28 -4.94
N ARG A 38 12.66 -3.62 -3.73
CA ARG A 38 13.36 -3.37 -2.48
C ARG A 38 12.65 -4.10 -1.35
N VAL A 39 13.24 -4.08 -0.17
CA VAL A 39 12.66 -4.70 1.03
C VAL A 39 12.50 -3.64 2.09
N LEU A 40 11.30 -3.54 2.66
CA LEU A 40 11.04 -2.63 3.77
C LEU A 40 11.57 -3.25 5.07
N PRO A 41 12.24 -2.44 5.90
CA PRO A 41 12.72 -2.95 7.19
C PRO A 41 11.57 -3.16 8.17
N VAL A 42 11.85 -3.92 9.23
CA VAL A 42 10.93 -4.06 10.35
C VAL A 42 10.57 -2.69 10.90
N GLY A 43 9.29 -2.46 11.18
CA GLY A 43 8.81 -1.20 11.73
C GLY A 43 8.48 -0.14 10.70
N ALA A 44 8.49 -0.49 9.43
CA ALA A 44 8.18 0.48 8.37
C ALA A 44 6.71 0.89 8.39
N ASN A 45 6.46 2.13 7.99
CA ASN A 45 5.12 2.61 7.68
C ASN A 45 5.10 2.91 6.18
N VAL A 46 3.98 2.63 5.54
CA VAL A 46 3.85 2.82 4.10
C VAL A 46 2.74 3.82 3.77
N PRO A 47 2.99 4.74 2.83
CA PRO A 47 1.92 5.57 2.28
C PRO A 47 1.12 4.73 1.27
N ILE A 48 -0.20 4.81 1.31
CA ILE A 48 -1.03 4.13 0.33
C ILE A 48 -1.65 5.18 -0.58
N TRP A 49 -1.13 5.26 -1.81
CA TRP A 49 -1.61 6.24 -2.79
C TRP A 49 -2.86 5.74 -3.51
N CYS A 50 -2.87 4.46 -3.84
CA CYS A 50 -4.02 3.81 -4.47
C CYS A 50 -3.90 2.31 -4.22
N GLN A 51 -4.97 1.57 -4.49
CA GLN A 51 -5.00 0.13 -4.28
C GLN A 51 -5.56 -0.55 -5.51
N THR A 52 -5.08 -1.75 -5.78
CA THR A 52 -5.50 -2.51 -6.95
C THR A 52 -5.61 -3.99 -6.60
N PRO A 53 -6.55 -4.72 -7.22
CA PRO A 53 -6.59 -6.16 -7.03
C PRO A 53 -5.43 -6.82 -7.76
N GLY A 54 -4.97 -7.93 -7.22
CA GLY A 54 -3.91 -8.72 -7.81
C GLY A 54 -3.90 -10.12 -7.24
N GLN A 55 -2.73 -10.67 -7.04
CA GLN A 55 -2.59 -12.02 -6.52
C GLN A 55 -3.09 -12.11 -5.08
N THR A 56 -3.83 -13.17 -4.77
CA THR A 56 -4.27 -13.44 -3.40
C THR A 56 -3.09 -13.87 -2.55
N VAL A 57 -2.96 -13.24 -1.38
CA VAL A 57 -1.89 -13.50 -0.42
C VAL A 57 -2.50 -13.67 0.95
N THR A 58 -2.00 -14.63 1.72
CA THR A 58 -2.36 -14.80 3.11
C THR A 58 -1.22 -14.27 3.97
N GLY A 59 -1.52 -13.36 4.87
CA GLY A 59 -0.54 -12.73 5.75
C GLY A 59 -1.10 -12.50 7.14
N PRO A 60 -0.38 -11.74 7.97
CA PRO A 60 -0.77 -11.49 9.37
C PRO A 60 -2.16 -10.91 9.55
N TYR A 61 -2.64 -10.15 8.57
CA TYR A 61 -3.96 -9.50 8.67
C TYR A 61 -5.03 -10.21 7.84
N GLY A 62 -4.78 -11.46 7.46
CA GLY A 62 -5.75 -12.28 6.76
C GLY A 62 -5.39 -12.53 5.31
N THR A 63 -6.37 -13.03 4.56
CA THR A 63 -6.21 -13.33 3.14
C THR A 63 -6.82 -12.20 2.33
N SER A 64 -6.05 -11.68 1.38
CA SER A 64 -6.48 -10.54 0.58
C SER A 64 -5.87 -10.60 -0.82
N ASN A 65 -6.61 -10.10 -1.81
CA ASN A 65 -6.07 -9.89 -3.14
C ASN A 65 -5.76 -8.42 -3.40
N ILE A 66 -5.84 -7.59 -2.36
CA ILE A 66 -5.56 -6.16 -2.50
C ILE A 66 -4.07 -5.92 -2.42
N TRP A 67 -3.56 -5.07 -3.31
CA TRP A 67 -2.18 -4.61 -3.32
C TRP A 67 -2.16 -3.11 -3.19
N ASP A 68 -1.25 -2.62 -2.34
CA ASP A 68 -1.14 -1.21 -2.00
C ASP A 68 -0.01 -0.60 -2.80
N ASN A 69 -0.33 0.43 -3.59
CA ASN A 69 0.67 1.21 -4.30
C ASN A 69 1.28 2.20 -3.32
N ILE A 70 2.58 2.08 -3.08
CA ILE A 70 3.28 2.90 -2.09
C ILE A 70 4.26 3.89 -2.71
N ASP A 71 4.54 3.74 -3.99
CA ASP A 71 5.36 4.65 -4.77
C ASP A 71 5.19 4.28 -6.24
N SER A 72 5.76 5.06 -7.13
CA SER A 72 5.68 4.78 -8.56
C SER A 72 6.27 3.40 -8.87
N GLY A 73 5.44 2.51 -9.41
CA GLY A 73 5.87 1.16 -9.75
C GLY A 73 6.20 0.28 -8.56
N GLU A 74 5.70 0.61 -7.35
CA GLU A 74 5.99 -0.15 -6.15
C GLU A 74 4.70 -0.55 -5.44
N TYR A 75 4.58 -1.85 -5.17
CA TYR A 75 3.38 -2.43 -4.57
C TYR A 75 3.76 -3.38 -3.43
N VAL A 76 2.91 -3.39 -2.39
CA VAL A 76 3.01 -4.36 -1.30
C VAL A 76 1.67 -5.03 -1.10
N SER A 77 1.69 -6.27 -0.60
CA SER A 77 0.44 -6.97 -0.29
C SER A 77 -0.24 -6.35 0.93
N ASP A 78 -1.52 -6.02 0.77
CA ASP A 78 -2.33 -5.46 1.86
C ASP A 78 -2.48 -6.44 3.04
N ALA A 79 -2.28 -7.74 2.80
CA ALA A 79 -2.33 -8.76 3.84
C ALA A 79 -1.26 -8.56 4.92
N TYR A 80 -0.25 -7.73 4.66
CA TYR A 80 0.84 -7.42 5.59
C TYR A 80 0.78 -6.00 6.13
N VAL A 81 -0.25 -5.23 5.80
CA VAL A 81 -0.36 -3.83 6.18
C VAL A 81 -1.59 -3.63 7.06
N ASN A 82 -1.38 -3.04 8.22
CA ASN A 82 -2.48 -2.78 9.15
C ASN A 82 -3.21 -1.50 8.77
N THR A 83 -4.25 -1.64 7.94
CA THR A 83 -5.07 -0.51 7.52
C THR A 83 -6.29 -0.33 8.42
N GLY A 84 -6.57 -1.30 9.29
CA GLY A 84 -7.77 -1.29 10.11
C GLY A 84 -9.02 -1.75 9.38
N SER A 85 -8.88 -2.23 8.15
CA SER A 85 -10.00 -2.67 7.33
C SER A 85 -9.60 -3.89 6.49
N ASP A 86 -10.54 -4.77 6.23
CA ASP A 86 -10.34 -5.90 5.31
C ASP A 86 -10.55 -5.49 3.86
N GLY A 87 -11.12 -4.33 3.63
CA GLY A 87 -11.41 -3.83 2.29
C GLY A 87 -10.48 -2.70 1.89
N TYR A 88 -10.89 -1.99 0.85
CA TYR A 88 -10.11 -0.88 0.33
C TYR A 88 -10.21 0.34 1.26
N VAL A 89 -9.08 1.02 1.43
CA VAL A 89 -9.00 2.26 2.23
C VAL A 89 -8.54 3.44 1.38
N ALA A 90 -8.29 3.22 0.10
CA ALA A 90 -7.88 4.26 -0.83
C ALA A 90 -8.54 4.03 -2.18
N SER A 91 -8.41 5.01 -3.07
CA SER A 91 -8.93 4.90 -4.43
C SER A 91 -8.27 3.76 -5.17
N ARG A 92 -8.98 3.17 -6.13
CA ARG A 92 -8.38 2.19 -7.03
C ARG A 92 -7.32 2.86 -7.88
N CYS A 93 -6.24 2.14 -8.14
CA CYS A 93 -5.23 2.59 -9.09
C CYS A 93 -5.83 2.61 -10.50
N ALA A 94 -5.48 3.59 -11.27
CA ALA A 94 -6.02 3.76 -12.62
C ALA A 94 -5.47 2.72 -13.58
#